data_dfea0f807afa18a9a54f2b6a09a2572a
#
_entry.id   dfea0f807afa18a9a54f2b6a09a2572a
#
_cell.length_a   1.000
_cell.length_b   1.000
_cell.length_c   1.000
_cell.angle_alpha   90.00
_cell.angle_beta   90.00
_cell.angle_gamma   90.00
#
_symmetry.space_group_name_H-M   'P 1'
#
loop_
_entity.id
_entity.type
_entity.pdbx_description
1 polymer ?
#
loop_
_entity_poly.entity_id
_entity_poly.type
_entity_poly.pdbx_seq_one_letter_code
_entity_poly.pdbx_strand_id
1 'polypeptide(L)'
;VDYCVRSATKPSAYYKTTQISVTRLESIYKHMAELNVRLLKWQQEVFKDPTRFKVVAAGRRTGKSRLAAWMLVINALQCDKGHVWYIANTQGQARDVLWQTLLELAHPVIESSHVNNMQIKLVNGAMISLKGADRPETMRGVSLKFVVLDEYGSMKSEVWEQIIRPALADQKGSALFIGTPLGRNHFYELFTYGESGNDSEFKSWHFTSFDNELLDPKEIEAAKKSMSSFAFRQEFMASFEAASGGIFKEEWLKFDDIEPDSGRYFIAVDLAGFENVAAATTAKKKRLDQSAIAVVKVTSDGWYVKSIEYGRWDIKESAQRIFDAVRDYEPVCVGIERGALKNAVLPYLSDLMRKYNTYFRVEDLTHGNKKKTDRITWSLQGRLEHGKIVFNKGDWNSEVVDELLNFPNPQVHDDLIDALSYIDQIAIAEYVQYYDEEEFVPLDPIAAY
;
A
#
# COMPACT_ATOMS: atom_id res chain seq x y z
N VAL A 1 -9.38 -39.98 -6.49
CA VAL A 1 -9.54 -39.35 -7.82
C VAL A 1 -8.16 -39.22 -8.38
N ASP A 2 -7.78 -40.16 -9.27
CA ASP A 2 -6.44 -40.18 -9.88
C ASP A 2 -6.38 -39.12 -10.98
N TYR A 3 -5.47 -38.17 -10.82
CA TYR A 3 -5.17 -37.19 -11.83
C TYR A 3 -4.07 -37.69 -12.77
N CYS A 4 -4.38 -37.77 -14.05
CA CYS A 4 -3.36 -38.04 -15.08
C CYS A 4 -2.82 -36.65 -15.56
N VAL A 5 -1.61 -36.31 -15.15
CA VAL A 5 -0.89 -35.12 -15.66
C VAL A 5 -0.15 -35.57 -16.93
N ARG A 6 -0.65 -35.18 -18.10
CA ARG A 6 0.12 -35.36 -19.36
C ARG A 6 0.82 -34.03 -19.66
N SER A 7 2.15 -34.04 -19.67
CA SER A 7 2.96 -32.91 -20.10
C SER A 7 3.15 -32.95 -21.63
N ALA A 8 2.55 -31.98 -22.32
CA ALA A 8 2.89 -31.75 -23.73
C ALA A 8 3.75 -30.48 -23.81
N THR A 9 4.99 -30.64 -24.18
CA THR A 9 5.96 -29.59 -24.35
C THR A 9 5.96 -29.06 -25.77
N LYS A 10 5.50 -27.79 -25.96
CA LYS A 10 6.04 -26.93 -27.03
C LYS A 10 6.68 -25.73 -26.36
N PRO A 11 7.92 -25.41 -26.66
CA PRO A 11 8.65 -24.40 -25.92
C PRO A 11 8.35 -22.99 -26.44
N SER A 12 7.65 -22.16 -25.65
CA SER A 12 7.98 -20.75 -25.59
C SER A 12 8.94 -20.58 -24.42
N ALA A 13 9.99 -19.79 -24.56
CA ALA A 13 11.13 -19.74 -23.64
C ALA A 13 10.78 -19.38 -22.17
N TYR A 14 9.55 -18.96 -21.87
CA TYR A 14 9.17 -18.37 -20.58
C TYR A 14 8.04 -19.08 -19.83
N TYR A 15 7.29 -20.00 -20.45
CA TYR A 15 6.19 -20.71 -19.79
C TYR A 15 6.28 -22.21 -19.97
N LYS A 16 6.28 -22.97 -18.87
CA LYS A 16 5.91 -24.39 -18.93
C LYS A 16 4.38 -24.47 -18.82
N THR A 17 3.73 -24.91 -19.88
CA THR A 17 2.30 -25.14 -19.89
C THR A 17 2.02 -26.49 -19.25
N THR A 18 1.30 -26.55 -18.15
CA THR A 18 0.75 -27.79 -17.61
C THR A 18 -0.71 -27.88 -18.07
N GLN A 19 -0.98 -28.81 -18.95
CA GLN A 19 -2.36 -29.17 -19.32
C GLN A 19 -2.96 -30.00 -18.18
N ILE A 20 -4.02 -29.51 -17.58
CA ILE A 20 -4.81 -30.24 -16.59
C ILE A 20 -6.11 -30.63 -17.27
N SER A 21 -6.27 -31.91 -17.56
CA SER A 21 -7.53 -32.47 -18.06
C SER A 21 -8.42 -32.78 -16.86
N VAL A 22 -9.55 -32.08 -16.74
CA VAL A 22 -10.56 -32.38 -15.73
C VAL A 22 -11.50 -33.41 -16.31
N THR A 23 -11.25 -34.69 -16.04
CA THR A 23 -12.16 -35.79 -16.41
C THR A 23 -13.11 -36.04 -15.25
N ARG A 24 -14.40 -35.75 -15.41
CA ARG A 24 -15.44 -36.21 -14.50
C ARG A 24 -15.90 -37.57 -14.94
N LEU A 25 -15.90 -38.53 -14.01
CA LEU A 25 -16.51 -39.81 -14.17
C LEU A 25 -18.00 -39.72 -14.51
N GLU A 26 -18.31 -40.21 -15.68
CA GLU A 26 -19.54 -40.80 -16.20
C GLU A 26 -20.91 -40.24 -15.75
N SER A 27 -21.59 -39.64 -16.65
CA SER A 27 -22.96 -39.84 -17.15
C SER A 27 -23.75 -38.56 -17.55
N ILE A 28 -23.29 -37.36 -17.32
CA ILE A 28 -24.15 -36.19 -17.63
C ILE A 28 -23.51 -35.12 -18.52
N TYR A 29 -22.18 -35.00 -18.69
CA TYR A 29 -21.61 -33.93 -19.50
C TYR A 29 -20.55 -34.40 -20.49
N LYS A 30 -20.89 -34.31 -21.76
CA LYS A 30 -20.10 -34.67 -22.96
C LYS A 30 -19.08 -33.62 -23.38
N HIS A 31 -18.65 -32.70 -22.50
CA HIS A 31 -17.66 -31.68 -22.85
C HIS A 31 -16.48 -31.75 -21.89
N MET A 32 -15.34 -32.20 -22.40
CA MET A 32 -14.05 -32.01 -21.73
C MET A 32 -13.65 -30.54 -21.85
N ALA A 33 -13.66 -29.81 -20.77
CA ALA A 33 -13.09 -28.48 -20.73
C ALA A 33 -11.59 -28.59 -20.43
N GLU A 34 -10.76 -28.12 -21.35
CA GLU A 34 -9.31 -28.04 -21.14
C GLU A 34 -8.95 -26.67 -20.58
N LEU A 35 -8.35 -26.63 -19.38
CA LEU A 35 -7.81 -25.41 -18.80
C LEU A 35 -6.30 -25.34 -19.08
N ASN A 36 -5.89 -24.29 -19.80
CA ASN A 36 -4.49 -24.00 -20.05
C ASN A 36 -3.86 -23.23 -18.90
N VAL A 37 -3.38 -23.91 -17.88
CA VAL A 37 -2.73 -23.31 -16.71
C VAL A 37 -1.30 -22.89 -17.07
N ARG A 38 -1.06 -21.58 -17.13
CA ARG A 38 0.27 -21.01 -17.38
C ARG A 38 0.78 -20.36 -16.10
N LEU A 39 1.84 -20.93 -15.55
CA LEU A 39 2.47 -20.50 -14.31
C LEU A 39 3.97 -20.26 -14.50
N LEU A 40 4.50 -19.23 -13.84
CA LEU A 40 5.93 -19.00 -13.70
C LEU A 40 6.58 -20.13 -12.88
N LYS A 41 7.90 -20.27 -12.92
CA LYS A 41 8.62 -21.35 -12.21
C LYS A 41 8.28 -21.36 -10.71
N TRP A 42 8.40 -20.23 -10.04
CA TRP A 42 8.09 -20.11 -8.63
C TRP A 42 6.62 -20.41 -8.29
N GLN A 43 5.70 -19.99 -9.17
CA GLN A 43 4.28 -20.29 -9.00
C GLN A 43 4.00 -21.79 -9.11
N GLN A 44 4.71 -22.48 -10.01
CA GLN A 44 4.59 -23.95 -10.15
C GLN A 44 5.08 -24.69 -8.91
N GLU A 45 6.13 -24.20 -8.26
CA GLU A 45 6.64 -24.76 -7.01
C GLU A 45 5.56 -24.73 -5.92
N VAL A 46 4.99 -23.55 -5.65
CA VAL A 46 3.93 -23.36 -4.66
C VAL A 46 2.66 -24.14 -5.04
N PHE A 47 2.29 -24.11 -6.32
CA PHE A 47 1.08 -24.75 -6.82
C PHE A 47 1.10 -26.29 -6.66
N LYS A 48 2.22 -26.93 -6.94
CA LYS A 48 2.39 -28.38 -6.91
C LYS A 48 2.63 -28.95 -5.51
N ASP A 49 3.03 -28.12 -4.58
CA ASP A 49 3.31 -28.54 -3.21
C ASP A 49 2.02 -29.01 -2.52
N PRO A 50 2.00 -30.15 -1.82
CA PRO A 50 0.80 -30.70 -1.20
C PRO A 50 0.45 -30.09 0.17
N THR A 51 1.29 -29.21 0.72
CA THR A 51 1.12 -28.63 2.04
C THR A 51 -0.23 -27.91 2.17
N ARG A 52 -0.88 -28.13 3.30
CA ARG A 52 -2.23 -27.62 3.59
C ARG A 52 -2.30 -26.10 3.73
N PHE A 53 -1.35 -25.52 4.44
CA PHE A 53 -1.29 -24.09 4.71
C PHE A 53 0.00 -23.51 4.11
N LYS A 54 -0.16 -22.74 3.07
CA LYS A 54 0.94 -22.17 2.29
C LYS A 54 1.09 -20.70 2.62
N VAL A 55 2.29 -20.26 2.99
CA VAL A 55 2.60 -18.88 3.32
C VAL A 55 3.61 -18.33 2.30
N VAL A 56 3.19 -17.36 1.50
CA VAL A 56 3.99 -16.84 0.39
C VAL A 56 4.26 -15.35 0.59
N ALA A 57 5.46 -15.03 0.99
CA ALA A 57 5.97 -13.66 1.00
C ALA A 57 6.57 -13.35 -0.38
N ALA A 58 5.98 -12.39 -1.09
CA ALA A 58 6.44 -12.11 -2.45
C ALA A 58 6.34 -10.62 -2.79
N GLY A 59 7.36 -10.12 -3.50
CA GLY A 59 7.47 -8.74 -3.92
C GLY A 59 6.35 -8.29 -4.87
N ARG A 60 6.28 -6.99 -5.14
CA ARG A 60 5.34 -6.43 -6.12
C ARG A 60 5.61 -6.99 -7.52
N ARG A 61 4.54 -7.12 -8.31
CA ARG A 61 4.60 -7.58 -9.71
C ARG A 61 5.17 -8.99 -9.90
N THR A 62 5.33 -9.78 -8.86
CA THR A 62 5.73 -11.21 -8.97
C THR A 62 4.67 -12.07 -9.65
N GLY A 63 3.41 -11.64 -9.67
CA GLY A 63 2.30 -12.44 -10.22
C GLY A 63 1.48 -13.18 -9.14
N LYS A 64 1.50 -12.70 -7.88
CA LYS A 64 0.74 -13.22 -6.74
C LYS A 64 -0.72 -13.51 -7.08
N SER A 65 -1.43 -12.50 -7.61
CA SER A 65 -2.87 -12.59 -7.91
C SER A 65 -3.18 -13.66 -8.96
N ARG A 66 -2.28 -13.90 -9.94
CA ARG A 66 -2.45 -14.95 -10.94
C ARG A 66 -2.33 -16.35 -10.34
N LEU A 67 -1.37 -16.54 -9.42
CA LEU A 67 -1.27 -17.80 -8.65
C LEU A 67 -2.53 -18.02 -7.82
N ALA A 68 -2.98 -16.98 -7.09
CA ALA A 68 -4.19 -17.02 -6.28
C ALA A 68 -5.42 -17.43 -7.12
N ALA A 69 -5.61 -16.82 -8.29
CA ALA A 69 -6.71 -17.14 -9.19
C ALA A 69 -6.69 -18.60 -9.65
N TRP A 70 -5.55 -19.11 -10.08
CA TRP A 70 -5.43 -20.53 -10.48
C TRP A 70 -5.66 -21.48 -9.31
N MET A 71 -5.14 -21.17 -8.14
CA MET A 71 -5.36 -22.00 -6.96
C MET A 71 -6.84 -22.03 -6.55
N LEU A 72 -7.56 -20.91 -6.64
CA LEU A 72 -9.01 -20.87 -6.41
C LEU A 72 -9.77 -21.73 -7.41
N VAL A 73 -9.52 -21.59 -8.70
CA VAL A 73 -10.23 -22.34 -9.76
C VAL A 73 -9.99 -23.84 -9.61
N ILE A 74 -8.74 -24.25 -9.43
CA ILE A 74 -8.41 -25.69 -9.31
C ILE A 74 -8.97 -26.30 -8.04
N ASN A 75 -8.85 -25.61 -6.88
CA ASN A 75 -9.42 -26.12 -5.64
C ASN A 75 -10.97 -26.16 -5.70
N ALA A 76 -11.61 -25.22 -6.37
CA ALA A 76 -13.06 -25.24 -6.59
C ALA A 76 -13.49 -26.42 -7.47
N LEU A 77 -12.73 -26.73 -8.53
CA LEU A 77 -13.01 -27.88 -9.39
C LEU A 77 -12.79 -29.23 -8.68
N GLN A 78 -11.93 -29.27 -7.66
CA GLN A 78 -11.66 -30.47 -6.87
C GLN A 78 -12.70 -30.76 -5.79
N CYS A 79 -13.66 -29.86 -5.54
CA CYS A 79 -14.70 -30.07 -4.55
C CYS A 79 -16.09 -30.02 -5.18
N ASP A 80 -16.91 -31.03 -4.89
CA ASP A 80 -18.31 -31.02 -5.31
C ASP A 80 -19.12 -30.08 -4.41
N LYS A 81 -19.74 -29.04 -5.02
CA LYS A 81 -20.60 -28.05 -4.34
C LYS A 81 -19.94 -27.34 -3.14
N GLY A 82 -18.60 -27.31 -3.09
CA GLY A 82 -17.86 -26.67 -2.00
C GLY A 82 -17.73 -25.15 -2.19
N HIS A 83 -17.34 -24.49 -1.11
CA HIS A 83 -17.04 -23.04 -1.11
C HIS A 83 -15.53 -22.82 -1.08
N VAL A 84 -15.07 -21.93 -1.96
CA VAL A 84 -13.70 -21.40 -1.93
C VAL A 84 -13.74 -19.88 -1.93
N TRP A 85 -12.90 -19.26 -1.13
CA TRP A 85 -12.92 -17.81 -0.95
C TRP A 85 -11.59 -17.16 -1.30
N TYR A 86 -11.70 -15.97 -1.89
CA TYR A 86 -10.60 -15.01 -1.96
C TYR A 86 -10.96 -13.84 -1.04
N ILE A 87 -10.05 -13.51 -0.14
CA ILE A 87 -10.22 -12.46 0.84
C ILE A 87 -9.14 -11.40 0.62
N ALA A 88 -9.55 -10.16 0.40
CA ALA A 88 -8.70 -8.97 0.43
C ALA A 88 -9.11 -8.07 1.59
N ASN A 89 -8.45 -6.93 1.80
CA ASN A 89 -8.79 -6.02 2.88
C ASN A 89 -10.22 -5.49 2.78
N THR A 90 -10.69 -5.20 1.55
CA THR A 90 -12.08 -4.83 1.27
C THR A 90 -12.62 -5.62 0.09
N GLN A 91 -13.94 -5.78 0.01
CA GLN A 91 -14.58 -6.46 -1.12
C GLN A 91 -14.37 -5.69 -2.44
N GLY A 92 -14.33 -4.36 -2.40
CA GLY A 92 -13.99 -3.53 -3.56
C GLY A 92 -12.59 -3.85 -4.10
N GLN A 93 -11.61 -3.94 -3.22
CA GLN A 93 -10.24 -4.31 -3.59
C GLN A 93 -10.18 -5.75 -4.15
N ALA A 94 -10.89 -6.69 -3.53
CA ALA A 94 -10.98 -8.07 -4.04
C ALA A 94 -11.50 -8.10 -5.49
N ARG A 95 -12.53 -7.30 -5.79
CA ARG A 95 -13.08 -7.16 -7.13
C ARG A 95 -12.05 -6.61 -8.11
N ASP A 96 -11.45 -5.47 -7.77
CA ASP A 96 -10.56 -4.74 -8.67
C ASP A 96 -9.28 -5.54 -8.98
N VAL A 97 -8.80 -6.33 -8.02
CA VAL A 97 -7.58 -7.15 -8.19
C VAL A 97 -7.85 -8.46 -8.93
N LEU A 98 -8.97 -9.15 -8.65
CA LEU A 98 -9.08 -10.56 -9.06
C LEU A 98 -10.29 -10.91 -9.91
N TRP A 99 -11.39 -10.14 -9.86
CA TRP A 99 -12.65 -10.51 -10.48
C TRP A 99 -12.51 -10.80 -11.99
N GLN A 100 -11.95 -9.87 -12.73
CA GLN A 100 -11.79 -10.02 -14.17
C GLN A 100 -10.86 -11.19 -14.53
N THR A 101 -9.76 -11.34 -13.82
CA THR A 101 -8.83 -12.45 -14.00
C THR A 101 -9.49 -13.81 -13.74
N LEU A 102 -10.34 -13.92 -12.72
CA LEU A 102 -11.09 -15.15 -12.46
C LEU A 102 -12.07 -15.49 -13.59
N LEU A 103 -12.81 -14.49 -14.09
CA LEU A 103 -13.73 -14.70 -15.22
C LEU A 103 -12.99 -15.19 -16.46
N GLU A 104 -11.83 -14.65 -16.77
CA GLU A 104 -11.02 -15.04 -17.91
C GLU A 104 -10.45 -16.46 -17.75
N LEU A 105 -9.86 -16.76 -16.60
CA LEU A 105 -9.20 -18.04 -16.36
C LEU A 105 -10.19 -19.20 -16.19
N ALA A 106 -11.33 -18.94 -15.55
CA ALA A 106 -12.34 -19.96 -15.29
C ALA A 106 -13.41 -20.05 -16.39
N HIS A 107 -13.38 -19.19 -17.41
CA HIS A 107 -14.41 -19.09 -18.46
C HIS A 107 -14.94 -20.44 -18.95
N PRO A 108 -14.12 -21.45 -19.27
CA PRO A 108 -14.60 -22.74 -19.80
C PRO A 108 -15.40 -23.58 -18.78
N VAL A 109 -15.33 -23.24 -17.50
CA VAL A 109 -15.92 -24.02 -16.40
C VAL A 109 -16.92 -23.21 -15.56
N ILE A 110 -17.25 -22.00 -15.98
CA ILE A 110 -18.26 -21.15 -15.31
C ILE A 110 -19.66 -21.60 -15.72
N GLU A 111 -20.52 -21.88 -14.75
CA GLU A 111 -21.97 -22.07 -14.95
C GLU A 111 -22.70 -20.71 -14.90
N SER A 112 -22.41 -19.90 -13.90
CA SER A 112 -22.96 -18.56 -13.74
C SER A 112 -22.06 -17.64 -12.91
N SER A 113 -22.22 -16.32 -13.07
CA SER A 113 -21.50 -15.33 -12.28
C SER A 113 -22.45 -14.20 -11.84
N HIS A 114 -22.28 -13.73 -10.59
CA HIS A 114 -23.08 -12.67 -9.99
C HIS A 114 -22.16 -11.55 -9.48
N VAL A 115 -22.07 -10.47 -10.25
CA VAL A 115 -21.18 -9.33 -9.96
C VAL A 115 -21.52 -8.66 -8.64
N ASN A 116 -22.80 -8.45 -8.33
CA ASN A 116 -23.22 -7.78 -7.09
C ASN A 116 -22.83 -8.57 -5.84
N ASN A 117 -22.86 -9.90 -5.91
CA ASN A 117 -22.52 -10.78 -4.78
C ASN A 117 -21.04 -11.18 -4.82
N MET A 118 -20.29 -10.81 -5.86
CA MET A 118 -18.93 -11.26 -6.11
C MET A 118 -18.78 -12.78 -6.04
N GLN A 119 -19.64 -13.51 -6.77
CA GLN A 119 -19.73 -14.97 -6.75
C GLN A 119 -19.69 -15.55 -8.16
N ILE A 120 -18.94 -16.63 -8.32
CA ILE A 120 -18.84 -17.42 -9.54
C ILE A 120 -19.21 -18.85 -9.19
N LYS A 121 -20.22 -19.40 -9.86
CA LYS A 121 -20.62 -20.82 -9.74
C LYS A 121 -19.97 -21.61 -10.88
N LEU A 122 -19.31 -22.68 -10.56
CA LEU A 122 -18.69 -23.58 -11.53
C LEU A 122 -19.64 -24.73 -11.90
N VAL A 123 -19.38 -25.37 -13.05
CA VAL A 123 -20.18 -26.48 -13.61
C VAL A 123 -20.29 -27.71 -12.68
N ASN A 124 -19.37 -27.89 -11.73
CA ASN A 124 -19.45 -28.91 -10.68
C ASN A 124 -20.28 -28.46 -9.45
N GLY A 125 -20.88 -27.27 -9.50
CA GLY A 125 -21.66 -26.69 -8.44
C GLY A 125 -20.85 -26.01 -7.32
N ALA A 126 -19.53 -25.98 -7.42
CA ALA A 126 -18.68 -25.25 -6.48
C ALA A 126 -18.84 -23.73 -6.62
N MET A 127 -18.64 -23.00 -5.53
CA MET A 127 -18.81 -21.55 -5.47
C MET A 127 -17.50 -20.86 -5.11
N ILE A 128 -17.03 -20.00 -6.01
CA ILE A 128 -15.93 -19.08 -5.72
C ILE A 128 -16.53 -17.75 -5.28
N SER A 129 -16.14 -17.22 -4.12
CA SER A 129 -16.63 -15.93 -3.62
C SER A 129 -15.48 -15.00 -3.25
N LEU A 130 -15.61 -13.71 -3.59
CA LEU A 130 -14.69 -12.65 -3.20
C LEU A 130 -15.25 -11.91 -1.99
N LYS A 131 -14.44 -11.77 -0.94
CA LYS A 131 -14.82 -11.22 0.36
C LYS A 131 -13.86 -10.10 0.79
N GLY A 132 -14.34 -9.22 1.68
CA GLY A 132 -13.53 -8.21 2.35
C GLY A 132 -13.31 -8.57 3.82
N ALA A 133 -12.08 -8.44 4.30
CA ALA A 133 -11.71 -8.63 5.70
C ALA A 133 -12.19 -7.50 6.62
N ASP A 134 -12.66 -6.39 6.06
CA ASP A 134 -13.24 -5.25 6.77
C ASP A 134 -14.57 -5.58 7.48
N ARG A 135 -15.26 -6.65 7.06
CA ARG A 135 -16.52 -7.11 7.65
C ARG A 135 -16.46 -8.59 8.04
N PRO A 136 -15.64 -8.95 9.01
CA PRO A 136 -15.34 -10.34 9.34
C PRO A 136 -16.58 -11.13 9.82
N GLU A 137 -17.57 -10.49 10.42
CA GLU A 137 -18.80 -11.16 10.90
C GLU A 137 -19.61 -11.76 9.76
N THR A 138 -19.56 -11.18 8.56
CA THR A 138 -20.29 -11.67 7.37
C THR A 138 -19.71 -12.98 6.82
N MET A 139 -18.56 -13.40 7.32
CA MET A 139 -17.85 -14.61 6.89
C MET A 139 -18.09 -15.82 7.81
N ARG A 140 -18.85 -15.66 8.90
CA ARG A 140 -19.14 -16.77 9.81
C ARG A 140 -20.19 -17.74 9.25
N GLY A 141 -20.12 -19.00 9.68
CA GLY A 141 -21.15 -20.03 9.40
C GLY A 141 -21.03 -20.72 8.04
N VAL A 142 -19.90 -20.57 7.33
CA VAL A 142 -19.65 -21.24 6.06
C VAL A 142 -18.51 -22.24 6.22
N SER A 143 -18.69 -23.46 5.72
CA SER A 143 -17.65 -24.49 5.64
C SER A 143 -16.84 -24.31 4.37
N LEU A 144 -15.52 -24.13 4.49
CA LEU A 144 -14.62 -23.81 3.39
C LEU A 144 -13.72 -24.97 3.00
N LYS A 145 -13.54 -25.16 1.69
CA LYS A 145 -12.57 -26.10 1.13
C LYS A 145 -11.21 -25.47 0.89
N PHE A 146 -11.20 -24.23 0.45
CA PHE A 146 -9.96 -23.49 0.19
C PHE A 146 -10.19 -22.00 0.38
N VAL A 147 -9.16 -21.29 0.84
CA VAL A 147 -9.17 -19.85 0.96
C VAL A 147 -7.82 -19.24 0.56
N VAL A 148 -7.88 -18.10 -0.08
CA VAL A 148 -6.73 -17.21 -0.29
C VAL A 148 -6.94 -15.97 0.59
N LEU A 149 -5.94 -15.62 1.41
CA LEU A 149 -5.86 -14.36 2.13
C LEU A 149 -4.78 -13.52 1.44
N ASP A 150 -5.20 -12.54 0.66
CA ASP A 150 -4.30 -11.67 -0.12
C ASP A 150 -3.97 -10.40 0.65
N GLU A 151 -2.71 -10.00 0.59
CA GLU A 151 -2.11 -8.93 1.42
C GLU A 151 -2.38 -9.19 2.92
N TYR A 152 -2.16 -10.44 3.37
CA TYR A 152 -2.46 -10.91 4.71
C TYR A 152 -1.81 -10.07 5.81
N GLY A 153 -0.61 -9.52 5.56
CA GLY A 153 0.08 -8.65 6.51
C GLY A 153 -0.67 -7.36 6.89
N SER A 154 -1.63 -6.93 6.07
CA SER A 154 -2.46 -5.75 6.33
C SER A 154 -3.85 -6.07 6.90
N MET A 155 -4.20 -7.36 7.01
CA MET A 155 -5.44 -7.81 7.67
C MET A 155 -5.26 -7.86 9.18
N LYS A 156 -6.37 -7.94 9.92
CA LYS A 156 -6.34 -8.26 11.35
C LYS A 156 -6.11 -9.76 11.54
N SER A 157 -5.29 -10.17 12.51
CA SER A 157 -4.99 -11.59 12.79
C SER A 157 -6.25 -12.39 13.15
N GLU A 158 -7.25 -11.75 13.80
CA GLU A 158 -8.49 -12.38 14.22
C GLU A 158 -9.30 -12.93 13.02
N VAL A 159 -9.11 -12.39 11.81
CA VAL A 159 -9.76 -12.92 10.60
C VAL A 159 -9.39 -14.37 10.38
N TRP A 160 -8.09 -14.68 10.50
CA TRP A 160 -7.62 -16.06 10.41
C TRP A 160 -8.03 -16.89 11.61
N GLU A 161 -7.67 -16.44 12.80
CA GLU A 161 -7.76 -17.25 14.02
C GLU A 161 -9.20 -17.57 14.40
N GLN A 162 -10.09 -16.59 14.32
CA GLN A 162 -11.46 -16.71 14.84
C GLN A 162 -12.52 -17.06 13.79
N ILE A 163 -12.20 -16.85 12.50
CA ILE A 163 -13.19 -17.00 11.43
C ILE A 163 -12.78 -18.06 10.42
N ILE A 164 -11.63 -17.87 9.79
CA ILE A 164 -11.24 -18.72 8.65
C ILE A 164 -10.72 -20.08 9.11
N ARG A 165 -9.86 -20.12 10.12
CA ARG A 165 -9.33 -21.40 10.62
C ARG A 165 -10.42 -22.38 11.09
N PRO A 166 -11.44 -21.94 11.84
CA PRO A 166 -12.61 -22.77 12.16
C PRO A 166 -13.40 -23.19 10.91
N ALA A 167 -13.64 -22.28 9.95
CA ALA A 167 -14.40 -22.58 8.72
C ALA A 167 -13.77 -23.67 7.83
N LEU A 168 -12.45 -23.87 7.95
CA LEU A 168 -11.71 -24.91 7.23
C LEU A 168 -11.72 -26.27 7.95
N ALA A 169 -12.16 -26.32 9.21
CA ALA A 169 -12.04 -27.53 10.03
C ALA A 169 -12.88 -28.70 9.50
N ASP A 170 -14.15 -28.45 9.17
CA ASP A 170 -15.12 -29.47 8.79
C ASP A 170 -14.73 -30.24 7.53
N GLN A 171 -14.15 -29.54 6.56
CA GLN A 171 -13.76 -30.12 5.28
C GLN A 171 -12.27 -30.41 5.16
N LYS A 172 -11.53 -30.29 6.25
CA LYS A 172 -10.05 -30.32 6.22
C LYS A 172 -9.50 -29.42 5.10
N GLY A 173 -10.12 -28.24 4.97
CA GLY A 173 -9.79 -27.27 3.93
C GLY A 173 -8.39 -26.72 4.08
N SER A 174 -7.86 -26.11 3.02
CA SER A 174 -6.51 -25.55 2.94
C SER A 174 -6.53 -24.04 2.73
N ALA A 175 -5.39 -23.38 2.97
CA ALA A 175 -5.26 -21.93 2.81
C ALA A 175 -3.95 -21.55 2.11
N LEU A 176 -4.03 -20.44 1.37
CA LEU A 176 -2.90 -19.70 0.85
C LEU A 176 -2.89 -18.29 1.48
N PHE A 177 -1.87 -18.02 2.27
CA PHE A 177 -1.54 -16.66 2.73
C PHE A 177 -0.53 -16.09 1.75
N ILE A 178 -0.86 -14.94 1.18
CA ILE A 178 0.01 -14.33 0.19
C ILE A 178 0.02 -12.80 0.40
N GLY A 179 1.16 -12.18 0.18
CA GLY A 179 1.27 -10.72 0.31
C GLY A 179 2.69 -10.23 0.21
N THR A 180 2.81 -8.91 0.17
CA THR A 180 4.08 -8.24 0.38
C THR A 180 4.30 -8.07 1.88
N PRO A 181 5.49 -8.38 2.42
CA PRO A 181 5.81 -8.16 3.82
C PRO A 181 5.53 -6.71 4.28
N LEU A 182 5.06 -6.57 5.51
CA LEU A 182 4.82 -5.27 6.14
C LEU A 182 5.42 -5.29 7.56
N GLY A 183 6.74 -5.19 7.65
CA GLY A 183 7.47 -5.31 8.91
C GLY A 183 7.31 -6.70 9.55
N ARG A 184 7.61 -6.78 10.86
CA ARG A 184 7.52 -8.02 11.66
C ARG A 184 6.18 -8.10 12.39
N ASN A 185 5.12 -8.35 11.65
CA ASN A 185 3.76 -8.51 12.17
C ASN A 185 3.34 -10.01 12.19
N HIS A 186 2.04 -10.29 12.40
CA HIS A 186 1.47 -11.65 12.39
C HIS A 186 1.73 -12.43 11.08
N PHE A 187 1.95 -11.74 9.95
CA PHE A 187 2.35 -12.40 8.71
C PHE A 187 3.80 -12.90 8.78
N TYR A 188 4.70 -12.12 9.39
CA TYR A 188 6.07 -12.55 9.66
C TYR A 188 6.10 -13.74 10.63
N GLU A 189 5.30 -13.71 11.70
CA GLU A 189 5.20 -14.81 12.64
C GLU A 189 4.74 -16.10 11.96
N LEU A 190 3.70 -16.02 11.13
CA LEU A 190 3.20 -17.15 10.37
C LEU A 190 4.20 -17.64 9.33
N PHE A 191 4.93 -16.72 8.67
CA PHE A 191 5.99 -17.06 7.71
C PHE A 191 7.12 -17.82 8.41
N THR A 192 7.62 -17.31 9.52
CA THR A 192 8.67 -17.97 10.30
C THR A 192 8.22 -19.32 10.86
N TYR A 193 6.94 -19.44 11.26
CA TYR A 193 6.37 -20.71 11.68
C TYR A 193 6.41 -21.75 10.57
N GLY A 194 5.97 -21.41 9.37
CA GLY A 194 6.00 -22.33 8.22
C GLY A 194 7.43 -22.60 7.69
N GLU A 195 8.38 -21.69 7.92
CA GLU A 195 9.80 -21.88 7.57
C GLU A 195 10.51 -22.80 8.56
N SER A 196 10.08 -22.84 9.83
CA SER A 196 10.72 -23.64 10.88
C SER A 196 10.63 -25.15 10.63
N GLY A 197 9.67 -25.61 9.82
CA GLY A 197 9.42 -27.02 9.55
C GLY A 197 8.92 -27.84 10.75
N ASN A 198 8.56 -27.19 11.86
CA ASN A 198 8.04 -27.85 13.05
C ASN A 198 6.63 -28.44 12.86
N ASP A 199 5.89 -27.93 11.91
CA ASP A 199 4.55 -28.37 11.57
C ASP A 199 4.47 -28.67 10.07
N SER A 200 4.28 -29.93 9.73
CA SER A 200 4.18 -30.39 8.33
C SER A 200 2.95 -29.88 7.59
N GLU A 201 1.96 -29.32 8.30
CA GLU A 201 0.81 -28.67 7.67
C GLU A 201 1.13 -27.27 7.14
N PHE A 202 2.23 -26.66 7.58
CA PHE A 202 2.64 -25.30 7.17
C PHE A 202 3.94 -25.34 6.38
N LYS A 203 4.01 -24.49 5.35
CA LYS A 203 5.24 -24.24 4.60
C LYS A 203 5.26 -22.84 4.05
N SER A 204 6.45 -22.24 4.09
CA SER A 204 6.66 -20.86 3.67
C SER A 204 7.57 -20.78 2.45
N TRP A 205 7.34 -19.75 1.62
CA TRP A 205 8.16 -19.43 0.46
C TRP A 205 8.39 -17.92 0.41
N HIS A 206 9.57 -17.56 -0.04
CA HIS A 206 9.96 -16.18 -0.22
C HIS A 206 10.38 -15.95 -1.67
N PHE A 207 9.79 -14.95 -2.31
CA PHE A 207 10.09 -14.56 -3.69
C PHE A 207 10.22 -13.06 -3.83
N THR A 208 11.17 -12.64 -4.65
CA THR A 208 11.40 -11.23 -4.98
C THR A 208 10.74 -10.87 -6.31
N SER A 209 10.70 -9.59 -6.65
CA SER A 209 10.22 -9.15 -7.97
C SER A 209 11.08 -9.69 -9.13
N PHE A 210 12.34 -10.07 -8.87
CA PHE A 210 13.22 -10.67 -9.86
C PHE A 210 12.83 -12.11 -10.24
N ASP A 211 12.02 -12.78 -9.41
CA ASP A 211 11.51 -14.13 -9.70
C ASP A 211 10.40 -14.14 -10.77
N ASN A 212 9.95 -12.95 -11.21
CA ASN A 212 9.09 -12.79 -12.36
C ASN A 212 9.91 -12.58 -13.64
N GLU A 213 10.16 -13.64 -14.39
CA GLU A 213 10.91 -13.61 -15.64
C GLU A 213 10.27 -12.74 -16.76
N LEU A 214 9.03 -12.28 -16.57
CA LEU A 214 8.31 -11.41 -17.52
C LEU A 214 8.46 -9.91 -17.22
N LEU A 215 8.96 -9.57 -16.04
CA LEU A 215 9.18 -8.21 -15.64
C LEU A 215 10.56 -7.74 -16.14
N ASP A 216 10.58 -6.60 -16.83
CA ASP A 216 11.86 -6.05 -17.29
C ASP A 216 12.74 -5.69 -16.07
N PRO A 217 13.94 -6.25 -15.95
CA PRO A 217 14.87 -5.91 -14.87
C PRO A 217 15.20 -4.42 -14.79
N LYS A 218 15.14 -3.69 -15.91
CA LYS A 218 15.38 -2.24 -15.93
C LYS A 218 14.32 -1.47 -15.14
N GLU A 219 13.06 -1.93 -15.15
CA GLU A 219 11.99 -1.31 -14.36
C GLU A 219 12.24 -1.50 -12.86
N ILE A 220 12.77 -2.66 -12.45
CA ILE A 220 13.13 -2.90 -11.04
C ILE A 220 14.31 -2.02 -10.63
N GLU A 221 15.32 -1.88 -11.49
CA GLU A 221 16.46 -1.01 -11.21
C GLU A 221 16.07 0.49 -11.22
N ALA A 222 15.12 0.89 -12.06
CA ALA A 222 14.57 2.26 -12.04
C ALA A 222 13.82 2.53 -10.72
N ALA A 223 12.99 1.58 -10.27
CA ALA A 223 12.32 1.67 -8.97
C ALA A 223 13.34 1.80 -7.81
N LYS A 224 14.43 1.02 -7.86
CA LYS A 224 15.51 1.08 -6.85
C LYS A 224 16.15 2.46 -6.76
N LYS A 225 16.28 3.18 -7.88
CA LYS A 225 16.85 4.54 -7.90
C LYS A 225 15.88 5.62 -7.39
N SER A 226 14.58 5.38 -7.47
CA SER A 226 13.55 6.36 -7.12
C SER A 226 12.92 6.15 -5.75
N MET A 227 13.17 5.00 -5.11
CA MET A 227 12.60 4.64 -3.80
C MET A 227 13.68 4.64 -2.73
N SER A 228 13.26 4.74 -1.45
CA SER A 228 14.20 4.46 -0.35
C SER A 228 14.66 3.01 -0.38
N SER A 229 15.88 2.77 0.09
CA SER A 229 16.43 1.40 0.20
C SER A 229 15.53 0.49 1.03
N PHE A 230 14.90 1.02 2.08
CA PHE A 230 13.94 0.29 2.91
C PHE A 230 12.70 -0.09 2.11
N ALA A 231 12.05 0.89 1.46
CA ALA A 231 10.86 0.66 0.65
C ALA A 231 11.14 -0.32 -0.49
N PHE A 232 12.30 -0.19 -1.16
CA PHE A 232 12.70 -1.13 -2.20
C PHE A 232 12.86 -2.56 -1.67
N ARG A 233 13.54 -2.73 -0.52
CA ARG A 233 13.69 -4.06 0.09
C ARG A 233 12.35 -4.63 0.51
N GLN A 234 11.46 -3.85 1.09
CA GLN A 234 10.13 -4.31 1.47
C GLN A 234 9.27 -4.68 0.26
N GLU A 235 9.14 -3.79 -0.73
CA GLU A 235 8.20 -3.95 -1.82
C GLU A 235 8.68 -4.86 -2.95
N PHE A 236 9.98 -4.81 -3.29
CA PHE A 236 10.52 -5.58 -4.41
C PHE A 236 11.29 -6.82 -3.95
N MET A 237 11.97 -6.75 -2.82
CA MET A 237 12.73 -7.88 -2.29
C MET A 237 11.94 -8.70 -1.27
N ALA A 238 10.67 -8.33 -0.99
CA ALA A 238 9.82 -8.99 0.00
C ALA A 238 10.46 -9.14 1.38
N SER A 239 11.22 -8.15 1.83
CA SER A 239 11.91 -8.19 3.11
C SER A 239 10.94 -7.91 4.27
N PHE A 240 11.02 -8.73 5.33
CA PHE A 240 10.33 -8.51 6.60
C PHE A 240 11.09 -7.58 7.54
N GLU A 241 12.00 -6.78 7.04
CA GLU A 241 12.69 -5.83 7.89
C GLU A 241 11.69 -4.94 8.62
N ALA A 242 11.81 -4.89 9.93
CA ALA A 242 11.20 -3.81 10.69
C ALA A 242 12.07 -2.57 10.49
N ALA A 243 11.45 -1.41 10.47
CA ALA A 243 12.17 -0.15 10.58
C ALA A 243 12.79 -0.07 11.99
N SER A 244 13.84 -0.83 12.22
CA SER A 244 14.53 -0.93 13.52
C SER A 244 15.95 -0.43 13.39
N GLY A 245 16.23 0.65 14.12
CA GLY A 245 17.54 1.31 14.20
C GLY A 245 17.72 2.43 13.19
N GLY A 246 17.30 3.66 13.57
CA GLY A 246 17.55 4.88 12.79
C GLY A 246 17.00 4.83 11.38
N ILE A 247 15.69 5.04 11.24
CA ILE A 247 15.03 5.12 9.93
C ILE A 247 15.66 6.24 9.09
N PHE A 248 16.06 7.29 9.74
CA PHE A 248 16.71 8.44 9.16
C PHE A 248 18.16 8.55 9.67
N LYS A 249 19.06 8.99 8.83
CA LYS A 249 20.47 9.16 9.17
C LYS A 249 20.86 10.63 9.08
N GLU A 250 21.70 11.05 10.01
CA GLU A 250 22.20 12.42 10.06
C GLU A 250 22.89 12.84 8.76
N GLU A 251 23.63 11.93 8.14
CA GLU A 251 24.32 12.16 6.85
C GLU A 251 23.42 12.49 5.67
N TRP A 252 22.09 12.22 5.78
CA TRP A 252 21.12 12.54 4.75
C TRP A 252 20.53 13.94 4.88
N LEU A 253 20.74 14.59 6.03
CA LEU A 253 20.15 15.90 6.33
C LEU A 253 20.96 17.00 5.67
N LYS A 254 20.32 17.78 4.82
CA LYS A 254 20.92 18.92 4.12
C LYS A 254 20.29 20.21 4.57
N PHE A 255 21.10 21.18 4.92
CA PHE A 255 20.69 22.52 5.35
C PHE A 255 21.29 23.56 4.42
N ASP A 256 20.44 24.43 3.86
CA ASP A 256 20.88 25.52 2.99
C ASP A 256 19.94 26.72 3.13
N ASP A 257 20.52 27.91 3.15
CA ASP A 257 19.76 29.17 3.21
C ASP A 257 19.33 29.65 1.81
N ILE A 258 19.85 29.02 0.75
CA ILE A 258 19.53 29.38 -0.63
C ILE A 258 18.21 28.73 -1.02
N GLU A 259 17.19 29.56 -1.10
CA GLU A 259 15.89 29.14 -1.56
C GLU A 259 15.89 28.98 -3.09
N PRO A 260 15.33 27.87 -3.64
CA PRO A 260 15.18 27.72 -5.08
C PRO A 260 14.30 28.80 -5.71
N ASP A 261 14.70 29.34 -6.85
CA ASP A 261 13.95 30.37 -7.58
C ASP A 261 12.61 29.86 -8.12
N SER A 262 12.57 28.58 -8.54
CA SER A 262 11.38 27.93 -9.07
C SER A 262 10.66 27.08 -8.00
N GLY A 263 9.40 26.73 -8.27
CA GLY A 263 8.58 25.89 -7.40
C GLY A 263 7.43 26.64 -6.75
N ARG A 264 6.58 25.89 -6.05
CA ARG A 264 5.38 26.42 -5.37
C ARG A 264 5.34 26.00 -3.92
N TYR A 265 4.79 26.87 -3.09
CA TYR A 265 4.59 26.56 -1.68
C TYR A 265 3.36 25.72 -1.42
N PHE A 266 3.52 24.79 -0.49
CA PHE A 266 2.47 23.98 0.09
C PHE A 266 2.61 24.05 1.61
N ILE A 267 1.48 24.05 2.30
CA ILE A 267 1.45 24.05 3.76
C ILE A 267 0.71 22.81 4.23
N ALA A 268 1.31 22.05 5.14
CA ALA A 268 0.66 20.93 5.80
C ALA A 268 0.61 21.19 7.31
N VAL A 269 -0.54 20.89 7.90
CA VAL A 269 -0.84 21.18 9.29
C VAL A 269 -1.26 19.90 10.01
N ASP A 270 -0.52 19.58 11.07
CA ASP A 270 -0.90 18.59 12.07
C ASP A 270 -1.37 19.34 13.34
N LEU A 271 -2.60 19.04 13.79
CA LEU A 271 -3.21 19.73 14.92
C LEU A 271 -3.23 18.81 16.14
N ALA A 272 -2.58 19.21 17.21
CA ALA A 272 -2.67 18.53 18.50
C ALA A 272 -3.99 18.80 19.21
N GLY A 273 -4.40 17.86 20.07
CA GLY A 273 -5.59 18.01 20.90
C GLY A 273 -5.49 19.21 21.86
N PHE A 274 -6.57 20.02 21.92
CA PHE A 274 -6.66 21.23 22.75
C PHE A 274 -6.90 20.90 24.24
N GLU A 275 -6.14 19.97 24.82
CA GLU A 275 -6.23 19.65 26.24
C GLU A 275 -5.76 20.85 27.09
N ASN A 276 -6.49 21.14 28.21
CA ASN A 276 -6.15 22.21 29.13
C ASN A 276 -4.79 21.96 29.78
N VAL A 277 -3.75 22.60 29.26
CA VAL A 277 -2.37 22.54 29.75
C VAL A 277 -2.24 22.93 31.22
N ALA A 278 -3.18 23.74 31.73
CA ALA A 278 -3.23 24.22 33.13
C ALA A 278 -3.51 23.07 34.13
N ALA A 279 -4.20 22.01 33.72
CA ALA A 279 -4.58 20.87 34.56
C ALA A 279 -3.60 19.70 34.54
N ALA A 280 -2.58 19.72 33.66
CA ALA A 280 -1.66 18.61 33.50
C ALA A 280 -0.48 18.68 34.50
N THR A 281 -0.09 17.53 35.08
CA THR A 281 1.15 17.42 35.87
C THR A 281 2.39 17.67 35.01
N THR A 282 3.51 18.10 35.62
CA THR A 282 4.75 18.46 34.90
C THR A 282 5.27 17.33 34.00
N ALA A 283 5.11 16.06 34.40
CA ALA A 283 5.48 14.88 33.60
C ALA A 283 4.51 14.65 32.43
N LYS A 284 3.22 14.95 32.60
CA LYS A 284 2.20 14.89 31.54
C LYS A 284 2.35 16.05 30.55
N LYS A 285 2.78 17.23 31.02
CA LYS A 285 3.05 18.41 30.17
C LYS A 285 4.18 18.16 29.16
N LYS A 286 5.19 17.37 29.52
CA LYS A 286 6.29 17.01 28.61
C LYS A 286 5.91 15.99 27.50
N ARG A 287 4.73 15.36 27.62
CA ARG A 287 4.27 14.28 26.71
C ARG A 287 3.01 14.66 25.90
N LEU A 288 2.58 15.92 25.99
CA LEU A 288 1.44 16.39 25.19
C LEU A 288 1.91 16.71 23.78
N ASP A 289 1.18 16.20 22.80
CA ASP A 289 1.44 16.45 21.39
C ASP A 289 1.43 17.96 21.08
N GLN A 290 2.18 18.36 20.07
CA GLN A 290 2.28 19.74 19.61
C GLN A 290 1.63 19.88 18.24
N SER A 291 0.97 21.00 18.01
CA SER A 291 0.56 21.36 16.64
C SER A 291 1.78 21.79 15.84
N ALA A 292 1.85 21.38 14.59
CA ALA A 292 2.93 21.72 13.67
C ALA A 292 2.39 22.23 12.34
N ILE A 293 3.04 23.27 11.78
CA ILE A 293 2.74 23.87 10.48
C ILE A 293 4.01 23.79 9.65
N ALA A 294 4.05 22.90 8.69
CA ALA A 294 5.19 22.75 7.77
C ALA A 294 4.94 23.54 6.48
N VAL A 295 5.83 24.45 6.15
CA VAL A 295 5.84 25.26 4.92
C VAL A 295 6.93 24.75 4.02
N VAL A 296 6.56 24.21 2.85
CA VAL A 296 7.48 23.57 1.93
C VAL A 296 7.32 24.10 0.52
N LYS A 297 8.42 24.50 -0.09
CA LYS A 297 8.48 24.83 -1.51
C LYS A 297 8.85 23.57 -2.31
N VAL A 298 7.93 23.12 -3.13
CA VAL A 298 8.11 21.93 -3.97
C VAL A 298 8.58 22.35 -5.34
N THR A 299 9.68 21.76 -5.79
CA THR A 299 10.31 22.00 -7.09
C THR A 299 10.38 20.70 -7.90
N SER A 300 10.82 20.75 -9.14
CA SER A 300 11.14 19.56 -9.95
C SER A 300 12.26 18.70 -9.34
N ASP A 301 13.16 19.33 -8.59
CA ASP A 301 14.33 18.65 -8.01
C ASP A 301 14.08 18.07 -6.61
N GLY A 302 13.08 18.54 -5.91
CA GLY A 302 12.77 18.09 -4.56
C GLY A 302 12.03 19.12 -3.72
N TRP A 303 12.14 18.98 -2.42
CA TRP A 303 11.47 19.82 -1.42
C TRP A 303 12.46 20.77 -0.73
N TYR A 304 12.13 22.03 -0.67
CA TYR A 304 12.80 22.99 0.20
C TYR A 304 11.89 23.31 1.37
N VAL A 305 12.24 22.83 2.55
CA VAL A 305 11.49 23.07 3.79
C VAL A 305 11.82 24.47 4.28
N LYS A 306 10.92 25.42 4.05
CA LYS A 306 11.13 26.83 4.36
C LYS A 306 11.08 27.11 5.86
N SER A 307 10.06 26.56 6.54
CA SER A 307 9.91 26.66 7.99
C SER A 307 9.00 25.56 8.51
N ILE A 308 9.18 25.21 9.78
CA ILE A 308 8.20 24.43 10.54
C ILE A 308 7.94 25.21 11.84
N GLU A 309 6.72 25.75 11.95
CA GLU A 309 6.24 26.31 13.21
C GLU A 309 5.61 25.18 14.03
N TYR A 310 5.89 25.16 15.32
CA TYR A 310 5.35 24.15 16.23
C TYR A 310 5.09 24.72 17.61
N GLY A 311 4.13 24.14 18.31
CA GLY A 311 3.80 24.58 19.65
C GLY A 311 2.42 24.08 20.10
N ARG A 312 2.03 24.55 21.29
CA ARG A 312 0.73 24.23 21.88
C ARG A 312 -0.14 25.46 21.83
N TRP A 313 -0.98 25.51 20.83
CA TRP A 313 -1.85 26.63 20.54
C TRP A 313 -3.32 26.28 20.79
N ASP A 314 -4.09 27.26 21.16
CA ASP A 314 -5.54 27.10 21.12
C ASP A 314 -6.07 27.14 19.66
N ILE A 315 -7.35 26.82 19.49
CA ILE A 315 -8.00 26.77 18.16
C ILE A 315 -7.85 28.08 17.40
N LYS A 316 -8.04 29.24 18.12
CA LYS A 316 -8.00 30.55 17.51
C LYS A 316 -6.57 30.92 17.11
N GLU A 317 -5.61 30.63 17.98
CA GLU A 317 -4.20 30.85 17.71
C GLU A 317 -3.72 30.01 16.56
N SER A 318 -4.11 28.70 16.51
CA SER A 318 -3.82 27.80 15.38
C SER A 318 -4.36 28.35 14.06
N ALA A 319 -5.60 28.85 14.05
CA ALA A 319 -6.17 29.47 12.86
C ALA A 319 -5.41 30.71 12.42
N GLN A 320 -4.99 31.56 13.39
CA GLN A 320 -4.23 32.80 13.09
C GLN A 320 -2.87 32.44 12.48
N ARG A 321 -2.12 31.47 13.05
CA ARG A 321 -0.80 31.04 12.54
C ARG A 321 -0.88 30.44 11.15
N ILE A 322 -1.89 29.59 10.90
CA ILE A 322 -2.13 29.05 9.56
C ILE A 322 -2.40 30.18 8.57
N PHE A 323 -3.23 31.16 8.96
CA PHE A 323 -3.57 32.31 8.11
C PHE A 323 -2.36 33.18 7.83
N ASP A 324 -1.51 33.43 8.84
CA ASP A 324 -0.29 34.24 8.70
C ASP A 324 0.71 33.52 7.75
N ALA A 325 0.89 32.20 7.88
CA ALA A 325 1.69 31.42 6.95
C ALA A 325 1.15 31.49 5.51
N VAL A 326 -0.16 31.44 5.33
CA VAL A 326 -0.77 31.59 3.99
C VAL A 326 -0.48 32.98 3.39
N ARG A 327 -0.59 34.03 4.19
CA ARG A 327 -0.32 35.38 3.71
C ARG A 327 1.14 35.59 3.33
N ASP A 328 2.07 34.99 4.11
CA ASP A 328 3.50 35.18 3.93
C ASP A 328 4.07 34.37 2.76
N TYR A 329 3.47 33.21 2.44
CA TYR A 329 4.01 32.27 1.44
C TYR A 329 3.09 32.02 0.24
N GLU A 330 1.86 32.47 0.23
CA GLU A 330 0.88 32.32 -0.85
C GLU A 330 0.84 30.87 -1.41
N PRO A 331 0.53 29.86 -0.58
CA PRO A 331 0.60 28.45 -0.98
C PRO A 331 -0.48 28.08 -1.99
N VAL A 332 -0.22 27.04 -2.79
CA VAL A 332 -1.22 26.43 -3.70
C VAL A 332 -2.43 25.91 -2.92
N CYS A 333 -2.17 25.29 -1.77
CA CYS A 333 -3.21 24.84 -0.84
C CYS A 333 -2.63 24.62 0.55
N VAL A 334 -3.53 24.51 1.51
CA VAL A 334 -3.24 24.15 2.91
C VAL A 334 -3.87 22.80 3.19
N GLY A 335 -3.06 21.78 3.46
CA GLY A 335 -3.53 20.48 3.94
C GLY A 335 -3.73 20.53 5.46
N ILE A 336 -4.89 20.08 5.95
CA ILE A 336 -5.15 19.94 7.39
C ILE A 336 -5.66 18.52 7.63
N GLU A 337 -5.16 17.85 8.65
CA GLU A 337 -5.59 16.51 9.00
C GLU A 337 -7.10 16.44 9.23
N ARG A 338 -7.73 15.45 8.60
CA ARG A 338 -9.18 15.25 8.69
C ARG A 338 -9.59 14.80 10.09
N GLY A 339 -10.49 15.55 10.74
CA GLY A 339 -10.98 15.17 12.06
C GLY A 339 -11.72 16.30 12.75
N ALA A 340 -11.99 16.10 14.04
CA ALA A 340 -12.70 17.05 14.88
C ALA A 340 -11.94 18.39 15.00
N LEU A 341 -10.61 18.35 15.04
CA LEU A 341 -9.74 19.53 15.17
C LEU A 341 -9.82 20.42 13.94
N LYS A 342 -9.78 19.84 12.73
CA LYS A 342 -10.01 20.58 11.48
C LYS A 342 -11.36 21.29 11.50
N ASN A 343 -12.42 20.58 11.87
CA ASN A 343 -13.76 21.15 11.93
C ASN A 343 -13.87 22.29 12.94
N ALA A 344 -13.08 22.25 14.00
CA ALA A 344 -13.03 23.32 15.01
C ALA A 344 -12.27 24.56 14.51
N VAL A 345 -11.22 24.40 13.71
CA VAL A 345 -10.37 25.50 13.20
C VAL A 345 -11.00 26.18 11.99
N LEU A 346 -11.71 25.46 11.11
CA LEU A 346 -12.27 25.98 9.86
C LEU A 346 -13.15 27.23 10.01
N PRO A 347 -14.04 27.39 11.01
CA PRO A 347 -14.83 28.60 11.18
C PRO A 347 -13.96 29.85 11.39
N TYR A 348 -12.90 29.72 12.20
CA TYR A 348 -11.96 30.83 12.46
C TYR A 348 -11.16 31.20 11.21
N LEU A 349 -10.70 30.19 10.44
CA LEU A 349 -10.05 30.42 9.14
C LEU A 349 -11.00 31.14 8.16
N SER A 350 -12.25 30.71 8.09
CA SER A 350 -13.26 31.35 7.24
C SER A 350 -13.51 32.80 7.61
N ASP A 351 -13.52 33.14 8.91
CA ASP A 351 -13.66 34.50 9.38
C ASP A 351 -12.44 35.36 9.05
N LEU A 352 -11.22 34.81 9.18
CA LEU A 352 -9.98 35.48 8.78
C LEU A 352 -9.94 35.71 7.26
N MET A 353 -10.31 34.74 6.46
CA MET A 353 -10.41 34.84 5.00
C MET A 353 -11.31 36.01 4.58
N ARG A 354 -12.49 36.12 5.20
CA ARG A 354 -13.44 37.21 4.94
C ARG A 354 -12.90 38.58 5.42
N LYS A 355 -12.34 38.61 6.63
CA LYS A 355 -11.83 39.84 7.25
C LYS A 355 -10.72 40.48 6.42
N TYR A 356 -9.82 39.65 5.88
CA TYR A 356 -8.66 40.13 5.13
C TYR A 356 -8.81 39.98 3.60
N ASN A 357 -9.97 39.49 3.12
CA ASN A 357 -10.25 39.23 1.71
C ASN A 357 -9.17 38.36 1.04
N THR A 358 -8.64 37.40 1.78
CA THR A 358 -7.60 36.48 1.34
C THR A 358 -8.15 35.05 1.41
N TYR A 359 -8.37 34.41 0.26
CA TYR A 359 -8.98 33.10 0.17
C TYR A 359 -7.96 32.08 -0.33
N PHE A 360 -7.97 30.90 0.27
CA PHE A 360 -7.10 29.78 -0.09
C PHE A 360 -7.84 28.45 0.01
N ARG A 361 -7.30 27.46 -0.68
CA ARG A 361 -7.85 26.10 -0.72
C ARG A 361 -7.38 25.30 0.48
N VAL A 362 -8.31 24.66 1.18
CA VAL A 362 -8.03 23.75 2.30
C VAL A 362 -8.33 22.31 1.87
N GLU A 363 -7.32 21.44 1.91
CA GLU A 363 -7.41 20.03 1.57
C GLU A 363 -7.52 19.16 2.81
N ASP A 364 -8.17 18.00 2.64
CA ASP A 364 -8.24 16.95 3.66
C ASP A 364 -7.00 16.07 3.60
N LEU A 365 -6.20 16.06 4.68
CA LEU A 365 -5.16 15.08 4.87
C LEU A 365 -5.72 13.85 5.58
N THR A 366 -5.29 12.66 5.14
CA THR A 366 -5.81 11.41 5.68
C THR A 366 -4.68 10.47 6.08
N HIS A 367 -4.88 9.70 7.13
CA HIS A 367 -3.93 8.64 7.50
C HIS A 367 -3.89 7.50 6.47
N GLY A 368 -4.89 7.40 5.61
CA GLY A 368 -5.10 6.20 4.80
C GLY A 368 -5.18 4.99 5.72
N ASN A 369 -5.26 3.80 5.39
CA ASN A 369 -5.22 2.65 6.32
C ASN A 369 -3.78 2.28 6.76
N LYS A 370 -2.83 3.23 6.71
CA LYS A 370 -1.42 3.01 7.05
C LYS A 370 -1.13 3.46 8.48
N LYS A 371 -0.19 2.77 9.14
CA LYS A 371 0.33 3.24 10.43
C LYS A 371 1.08 4.57 10.23
N LYS A 372 1.05 5.45 11.23
CA LYS A 372 1.78 6.73 11.25
C LYS A 372 3.26 6.53 10.88
N THR A 373 3.91 5.56 11.50
CA THR A 373 5.31 5.22 11.23
C THR A 373 5.58 4.91 9.76
N ASP A 374 4.71 4.10 9.13
CA ASP A 374 4.89 3.72 7.74
C ASP A 374 4.71 4.93 6.81
N ARG A 375 3.72 5.78 7.10
CA ARG A 375 3.45 6.98 6.31
C ARG A 375 4.64 7.94 6.33
N ILE A 376 5.17 8.27 7.52
CA ILE A 376 6.33 9.14 7.69
C ILE A 376 7.56 8.56 6.96
N THR A 377 7.83 7.26 7.18
CA THR A 377 8.94 6.57 6.52
C THR A 377 8.83 6.65 4.99
N TRP A 378 7.68 6.31 4.44
CA TRP A 378 7.46 6.30 2.99
C TRP A 378 7.56 7.68 2.36
N SER A 379 7.06 8.70 3.04
CA SER A 379 7.09 10.06 2.53
C SER A 379 8.50 10.66 2.55
N LEU A 380 9.26 10.46 3.65
CA LEU A 380 10.48 11.23 3.89
C LEU A 380 11.78 10.47 3.59
N GLN A 381 11.84 9.14 3.89
CA GLN A 381 13.12 8.43 3.89
C GLN A 381 13.82 8.46 2.52
N GLY A 382 13.11 8.12 1.44
CA GLY A 382 13.73 8.10 0.12
C GLY A 382 14.15 9.48 -0.36
N ARG A 383 13.36 10.51 -0.03
CA ARG A 383 13.71 11.89 -0.38
C ARG A 383 14.94 12.38 0.38
N LEU A 384 15.05 12.08 1.67
CA LEU A 384 16.22 12.42 2.47
C LEU A 384 17.45 11.64 2.01
N GLU A 385 17.36 10.32 1.83
CA GLU A 385 18.45 9.46 1.36
C GLU A 385 19.04 9.92 0.02
N HIS A 386 18.18 10.37 -0.89
CA HIS A 386 18.60 10.88 -2.20
C HIS A 386 18.85 12.39 -2.23
N GLY A 387 18.82 13.05 -1.06
CA GLY A 387 19.11 14.48 -0.93
C GLY A 387 18.07 15.37 -1.63
N LYS A 388 16.82 14.91 -1.71
CA LYS A 388 15.68 15.59 -2.31
C LYS A 388 14.89 16.43 -1.30
N ILE A 389 15.33 16.49 -0.05
CA ILE A 389 14.84 17.41 0.96
C ILE A 389 16.00 18.25 1.45
N VAL A 390 15.83 19.57 1.38
CA VAL A 390 16.76 20.56 1.91
C VAL A 390 16.01 21.41 2.90
N PHE A 391 16.57 21.59 4.08
CA PHE A 391 15.99 22.38 5.15
C PHE A 391 16.61 23.79 5.15
N ASN A 392 15.77 24.82 5.18
CA ASN A 392 16.22 26.17 5.47
C ASN A 392 16.76 26.22 6.91
N LYS A 393 17.78 27.05 7.16
CA LYS A 393 18.30 27.24 8.50
C LYS A 393 17.35 28.05 9.35
N GLY A 394 17.08 27.58 10.57
CA GLY A 394 16.17 28.21 11.53
C GLY A 394 16.25 27.53 12.89
N ASP A 395 15.68 28.18 13.90
CA ASP A 395 15.70 27.70 15.30
C ASP A 395 14.99 26.36 15.48
N TRP A 396 14.10 25.98 14.56
CA TRP A 396 13.35 24.74 14.55
C TRP A 396 14.16 23.52 14.05
N ASN A 397 15.34 23.73 13.47
CA ASN A 397 16.15 22.66 12.91
C ASN A 397 16.58 21.63 13.94
N SER A 398 16.94 22.06 15.16
CA SER A 398 17.35 21.15 16.23
C SER A 398 16.26 20.16 16.58
N GLU A 399 15.01 20.60 16.63
CA GLU A 399 13.86 19.76 16.96
C GLU A 399 13.56 18.77 15.85
N VAL A 400 13.53 19.22 14.58
CA VAL A 400 13.31 18.31 13.45
C VAL A 400 14.40 17.25 13.32
N VAL A 401 15.66 17.62 13.61
CA VAL A 401 16.78 16.66 13.63
C VAL A 401 16.58 15.64 14.73
N ASP A 402 16.21 16.10 15.94
CA ASP A 402 15.97 15.18 17.07
C ASP A 402 14.82 14.21 16.78
N GLU A 403 13.70 14.69 16.25
CA GLU A 403 12.60 13.83 15.84
C GLU A 403 13.02 12.82 14.76
N LEU A 404 13.71 13.25 13.69
CA LEU A 404 14.16 12.35 12.62
C LEU A 404 15.11 11.26 13.10
N LEU A 405 16.12 11.64 13.89
CA LEU A 405 17.15 10.68 14.34
C LEU A 405 16.62 9.69 15.39
N ASN A 406 15.64 10.08 16.16
CA ASN A 406 15.03 9.23 17.18
C ASN A 406 13.79 8.45 16.67
N PHE A 407 13.28 8.75 15.51
CA PHE A 407 12.09 8.09 14.97
C PHE A 407 12.37 6.60 14.66
N PRO A 408 11.50 5.66 15.04
CA PRO A 408 10.14 5.79 15.62
C PRO A 408 10.10 5.55 17.15
N ASN A 409 10.87 6.28 17.91
CA ASN A 409 10.87 6.14 19.37
C ASN A 409 9.61 6.80 19.99
N PRO A 410 8.71 6.06 20.66
CA PRO A 410 7.49 6.61 21.22
C PRO A 410 7.72 7.55 22.43
N GLN A 411 8.96 7.75 22.86
CA GLN A 411 9.32 8.67 23.94
C GLN A 411 9.72 10.06 23.42
N VAL A 412 9.92 10.21 22.12
CA VAL A 412 10.25 11.46 21.44
C VAL A 412 9.02 11.89 20.61
N HIS A 413 8.79 13.19 20.53
CA HIS A 413 7.75 13.75 19.64
C HIS A 413 8.08 13.45 18.18
N ASP A 414 7.07 13.33 17.35
CA ASP A 414 7.19 13.15 15.92
C ASP A 414 6.22 14.09 15.14
N ASP A 415 5.79 15.17 15.80
CA ASP A 415 4.76 16.08 15.31
C ASP A 415 5.24 16.91 14.12
N LEU A 416 6.53 17.34 14.14
CA LEU A 416 7.12 18.13 13.06
C LEU A 416 7.30 17.31 11.79
N ILE A 417 7.85 16.10 11.95
CA ILE A 417 8.07 15.19 10.81
C ILE A 417 6.75 14.61 10.31
N ASP A 418 5.75 14.52 11.16
CA ASP A 418 4.40 14.12 10.77
C ASP A 418 3.76 15.17 9.87
N ALA A 419 3.74 16.44 10.30
CA ALA A 419 3.28 17.54 9.46
C ALA A 419 4.05 17.61 8.13
N LEU A 420 5.39 17.46 8.16
CA LEU A 420 6.20 17.43 6.94
C LEU A 420 5.83 16.28 6.01
N SER A 421 5.53 15.09 6.57
CA SER A 421 5.18 13.92 5.79
C SER A 421 3.89 14.08 4.98
N TYR A 422 2.96 14.89 5.46
CA TYR A 422 1.68 15.16 4.79
C TYR A 422 1.83 15.98 3.50
N ILE A 423 2.95 16.67 3.31
CA ILE A 423 3.23 17.38 2.04
C ILE A 423 3.13 16.43 0.83
N ASP A 424 3.50 15.15 1.01
CA ASP A 424 3.40 14.14 -0.05
C ASP A 424 1.98 13.96 -0.63
N GLN A 425 0.94 14.23 0.18
CA GLN A 425 -0.45 14.06 -0.26
C GLN A 425 -0.95 15.24 -1.11
N ILE A 426 -0.39 16.43 -0.92
CA ILE A 426 -0.87 17.66 -1.54
C ILE A 426 0.11 18.25 -2.56
N ALA A 427 1.39 17.81 -2.53
CA ALA A 427 2.41 18.31 -3.44
C ALA A 427 2.19 17.78 -4.86
N ILE A 428 2.04 18.71 -5.78
CA ILE A 428 2.04 18.42 -7.22
C ILE A 428 3.38 18.91 -7.74
N ALA A 429 4.23 17.98 -8.20
CA ALA A 429 5.47 18.34 -8.86
C ALA A 429 5.15 19.12 -10.15
N GLU A 430 5.60 20.36 -10.25
CA GLU A 430 5.58 21.09 -11.52
C GLU A 430 6.66 20.50 -12.42
N TYR A 431 6.24 19.76 -13.43
CA TYR A 431 7.07 19.54 -14.59
C TYR A 431 7.16 20.89 -15.34
N VAL A 432 8.29 21.55 -15.29
CA VAL A 432 8.60 22.60 -16.25
C VAL A 432 8.66 21.90 -17.59
N GLN A 433 7.59 21.99 -18.36
CA GLN A 433 7.69 21.76 -19.79
C GLN A 433 8.57 22.90 -20.34
N TYR A 434 9.83 22.60 -20.57
CA TYR A 434 10.60 23.36 -21.55
C TYR A 434 9.84 23.10 -22.88
N TYR A 435 8.98 24.03 -23.24
CA TYR A 435 8.72 24.24 -24.65
C TYR A 435 10.05 24.76 -25.18
N ASP A 436 10.83 23.93 -25.88
CA ASP A 436 11.68 24.45 -26.89
C ASP A 436 10.76 25.31 -27.76
N GLU A 437 10.92 26.61 -27.69
CA GLU A 437 10.47 27.48 -28.74
C GLU A 437 11.25 27.03 -29.98
N GLU A 438 10.82 25.96 -30.63
CA GLU A 438 11.12 25.74 -32.01
C GLU A 438 10.61 27.01 -32.70
N GLU A 439 11.49 27.92 -33.02
CA GLU A 439 11.21 28.99 -33.98
C GLU A 439 10.49 28.33 -35.16
N PHE A 440 9.19 28.58 -35.25
CA PHE A 440 8.41 28.16 -36.39
C PHE A 440 8.96 28.92 -37.61
N VAL A 441 9.99 28.37 -38.25
CA VAL A 441 10.44 28.81 -39.52
C VAL A 441 9.46 28.28 -40.56
N PRO A 442 8.65 29.13 -41.18
CA PRO A 442 7.72 28.67 -42.20
C PRO A 442 8.53 28.00 -43.31
N LEU A 443 8.18 26.77 -43.66
CA LEU A 443 8.80 25.99 -44.74
C LEU A 443 8.68 26.67 -46.12
N ASP A 444 7.80 27.67 -46.24
CA ASP A 444 7.63 28.49 -47.45
C ASP A 444 7.33 29.94 -47.05
N PRO A 445 8.28 30.90 -47.28
CA PRO A 445 8.04 32.30 -47.00
C PRO A 445 6.99 32.97 -47.90
N ILE A 446 6.43 32.25 -48.89
CA ILE A 446 5.40 32.77 -49.84
C ILE A 446 3.99 32.29 -49.45
N ALA A 447 3.81 31.33 -48.52
CA ALA A 447 2.54 30.80 -48.10
C ALA A 447 1.91 31.54 -46.90
N ALA A 448 2.38 32.73 -46.55
CA ALA A 448 1.75 33.59 -45.53
C ALA A 448 0.77 34.59 -46.18
N TYR A 449 -0.37 34.06 -46.63
CA TYR A 449 -1.60 34.81 -46.88
C TYR A 449 -2.78 34.01 -46.40
#